data_ac5e3f1fd4ea2e96f83907681cbda03e
#
_entry.id   ac5e3f1fd4ea2e96f83907681cbda03e
#
_cell.length_a   1.000
_cell.length_b   1.000
_cell.length_c   1.000
_cell.angle_alpha   90.00
_cell.angle_beta   90.00
_cell.angle_gamma   90.00
#
_symmetry.space_group_name_H-M   'P 1'
#
loop_
_entity.id
_entity.type
_entity.pdbx_description
1 polymer ?
#
loop_
_entity_poly.entity_id
_entity_poly.type
_entity_poly.pdbx_seq_one_letter_code
_entity_poly.pdbx_strand_id
1 'polypeptide(L)'
;MSEVTFRLARLSEEQAIIDFINANFDMRLPLINRPELFHHYYAGRGGVPQFAVAEDDGEYVSAAGYILANTNRRPDVWVSVWVAVKGRNGVGLELMNALPDLLHANVLACNNIRPNTCTFYQFLGWKAERLPHYYRLGRRKDYQLAKPLRYILPPVQRDLGLEKVEDAADLIPLGMPSTPHTPVKDTWYLRRRYFHYPYFHYDVWAARENGKLLAYVVTRTVTAEETGCVPVVRLVDFIGEDAVLPRLGGALDAVLNRVGGEYMDCYNAGIPAEVWQAAGFTERLEGDGSVIP
;
A
#
# COMPACT_ATOMS: atom_id res chain seq x y z
N MET A 1 5.73 -38.48 13.42
CA MET A 1 5.15 -37.22 12.90
C MET A 1 6.25 -36.57 12.10
N SER A 2 6.02 -36.28 10.84
CA SER A 2 6.95 -35.50 10.01
C SER A 2 7.14 -34.11 10.60
N GLU A 3 8.34 -33.61 10.53
CA GLU A 3 8.67 -32.26 11.02
C GLU A 3 8.37 -31.26 9.90
N VAL A 4 7.48 -30.29 10.16
CA VAL A 4 7.19 -29.23 9.21
C VAL A 4 8.41 -28.32 9.08
N THR A 5 8.85 -28.08 7.84
CA THR A 5 9.96 -27.19 7.55
C THR A 5 9.47 -25.86 7.00
N PHE A 6 10.08 -24.75 7.46
CA PHE A 6 9.79 -23.39 7.00
C PHE A 6 10.99 -22.85 6.22
N ARG A 7 10.76 -22.39 4.99
CA ARG A 7 11.84 -21.91 4.13
C ARG A 7 11.35 -20.90 3.10
N LEU A 8 12.28 -20.18 2.50
CA LEU A 8 11.99 -19.37 1.32
C LEU A 8 11.84 -20.26 0.08
N ALA A 9 11.00 -19.79 -0.87
CA ALA A 9 10.78 -20.46 -2.15
C ALA A 9 12.07 -20.50 -3.00
N ARG A 10 12.14 -21.50 -3.88
CA ARG A 10 13.21 -21.66 -4.87
C ARG A 10 12.75 -21.20 -6.24
N LEU A 11 13.69 -20.93 -7.14
CA LEU A 11 13.42 -20.43 -8.49
C LEU A 11 12.42 -21.30 -9.28
N SER A 12 12.52 -22.63 -9.15
CA SER A 12 11.69 -23.59 -9.88
C SER A 12 10.29 -23.78 -9.30
N GLU A 13 9.93 -23.09 -8.22
CA GLU A 13 8.70 -23.39 -7.46
C GLU A 13 7.53 -22.44 -7.79
N GLU A 14 7.69 -21.52 -8.75
CA GLU A 14 6.68 -20.54 -9.11
C GLU A 14 5.32 -21.19 -9.39
N GLN A 15 5.28 -22.16 -10.31
CA GLN A 15 4.02 -22.79 -10.70
C GLN A 15 3.42 -23.61 -9.56
N ALA A 16 4.22 -24.33 -8.79
CA ALA A 16 3.74 -25.10 -7.65
C ALA A 16 3.11 -24.21 -6.56
N ILE A 17 3.68 -23.02 -6.32
CA ILE A 17 3.13 -22.03 -5.40
C ILE A 17 1.80 -21.47 -5.93
N ILE A 18 1.71 -21.15 -7.23
CA ILE A 18 0.47 -20.67 -7.86
C ILE A 18 -0.63 -21.73 -7.72
N ASP A 19 -0.33 -22.99 -8.02
CA ASP A 19 -1.28 -24.09 -7.94
C ASP A 19 -1.73 -24.33 -6.50
N PHE A 20 -0.80 -24.30 -5.54
CA PHE A 20 -1.11 -24.41 -4.12
C PHE A 20 -2.05 -23.31 -3.63
N ILE A 21 -1.79 -22.05 -3.99
CA ILE A 21 -2.63 -20.91 -3.61
C ILE A 21 -4.02 -21.07 -4.23
N ASN A 22 -4.11 -21.40 -5.52
CA ASN A 22 -5.39 -21.57 -6.19
C ASN A 22 -6.23 -22.74 -5.64
N ALA A 23 -5.59 -23.78 -5.13
CA ALA A 23 -6.27 -24.91 -4.50
C ALA A 23 -6.81 -24.59 -3.09
N ASN A 24 -6.18 -23.66 -2.38
CA ASN A 24 -6.45 -23.43 -0.95
C ASN A 24 -7.01 -22.04 -0.63
N PHE A 25 -7.09 -21.12 -1.60
CA PHE A 25 -7.69 -19.80 -1.43
C PHE A 25 -9.11 -19.80 -2.00
N ASP A 26 -10.05 -19.10 -1.32
CA ASP A 26 -11.48 -19.14 -1.64
C ASP A 26 -11.83 -18.50 -3.02
N MET A 27 -10.93 -17.70 -3.57
CA MET A 27 -11.12 -17.04 -4.86
C MET A 27 -9.83 -16.98 -5.67
N ARG A 28 -9.97 -16.90 -7.00
CA ARG A 28 -8.81 -16.64 -7.86
C ARG A 28 -8.36 -15.20 -7.73
N LEU A 29 -7.14 -15.01 -7.24
CA LEU A 29 -6.52 -13.69 -7.06
C LEU A 29 -5.87 -13.24 -8.37
N PRO A 30 -6.19 -12.06 -8.91
CA PRO A 30 -5.53 -11.55 -10.12
C PRO A 30 -4.01 -11.45 -9.97
N LEU A 31 -3.53 -11.04 -8.81
CA LEU A 31 -2.09 -10.91 -8.53
C LEU A 31 -1.32 -12.25 -8.50
N ILE A 32 -2.01 -13.37 -8.41
CA ILE A 32 -1.44 -14.72 -8.50
C ILE A 32 -1.60 -15.29 -9.91
N ASN A 33 -2.74 -15.03 -10.55
CA ASN A 33 -3.15 -15.70 -11.79
C ASN A 33 -2.85 -14.90 -13.07
N ARG A 34 -2.40 -13.65 -12.97
CA ARG A 34 -1.94 -12.86 -14.11
C ARG A 34 -0.42 -12.76 -14.05
N PRO A 35 0.29 -13.35 -15.03
CA PRO A 35 1.76 -13.43 -15.00
C PRO A 35 2.44 -12.08 -14.80
N GLU A 36 1.97 -11.04 -15.48
CA GLU A 36 2.50 -9.70 -15.37
C GLU A 36 2.33 -9.09 -13.97
N LEU A 37 1.24 -9.39 -13.25
CA LEU A 37 1.06 -9.00 -11.86
C LEU A 37 1.88 -9.85 -10.92
N PHE A 38 1.89 -11.17 -11.15
CA PHE A 38 2.70 -12.07 -10.34
C PHE A 38 4.17 -11.66 -10.36
N HIS A 39 4.73 -11.48 -11.54
CA HIS A 39 6.14 -11.07 -11.69
C HIS A 39 6.38 -9.65 -11.16
N HIS A 40 5.45 -8.73 -11.37
CA HIS A 40 5.56 -7.40 -10.80
C HIS A 40 5.66 -7.42 -9.27
N TYR A 41 4.82 -8.21 -8.60
CA TYR A 41 4.78 -8.25 -7.15
C TYR A 41 5.83 -9.18 -6.54
N TYR A 42 6.04 -10.36 -7.13
CA TYR A 42 6.75 -11.45 -6.49
C TYR A 42 8.06 -11.88 -7.16
N ALA A 43 8.40 -11.39 -8.36
CA ALA A 43 9.72 -11.71 -8.91
C ALA A 43 10.81 -10.97 -8.11
N GLY A 44 11.53 -11.70 -7.32
CA GLY A 44 12.68 -11.24 -6.58
C GLY A 44 13.95 -11.21 -7.43
N ARG A 45 15.10 -11.08 -6.77
CA ARG A 45 16.41 -11.07 -7.44
C ARG A 45 16.65 -12.41 -8.14
N GLY A 46 17.02 -12.36 -9.41
CA GLY A 46 17.23 -13.56 -10.22
C GLY A 46 15.96 -14.33 -10.57
N GLY A 47 14.79 -13.73 -10.43
CA GLY A 47 13.49 -14.33 -10.74
C GLY A 47 12.96 -15.27 -9.66
N VAL A 48 13.62 -15.40 -8.50
CA VAL A 48 13.14 -16.23 -7.39
C VAL A 48 11.83 -15.68 -6.87
N PRO A 49 10.75 -16.50 -6.74
CA PRO A 49 9.47 -16.05 -6.19
C PRO A 49 9.61 -15.58 -4.75
N GLN A 50 9.11 -14.39 -4.45
CA GLN A 50 9.09 -13.81 -3.11
C GLN A 50 8.00 -14.45 -2.25
N PHE A 51 8.21 -15.71 -1.90
CA PHE A 51 7.35 -16.51 -1.04
C PHE A 51 8.14 -17.22 0.05
N ALA A 52 7.53 -17.37 1.22
CA ALA A 52 7.91 -18.35 2.22
C ALA A 52 6.89 -19.49 2.19
N VAL A 53 7.34 -20.71 2.38
CA VAL A 53 6.51 -21.91 2.36
C VAL A 53 6.74 -22.75 3.61
N ALA A 54 5.69 -23.41 4.08
CA ALA A 54 5.75 -24.50 5.03
C ALA A 54 5.54 -25.81 4.27
N GLU A 55 6.42 -26.76 4.49
CA GLU A 55 6.47 -28.04 3.80
C GLU A 55 6.46 -29.20 4.81
N ASP A 56 5.63 -30.20 4.53
CA ASP A 56 5.48 -31.42 5.32
C ASP A 56 5.51 -32.62 4.37
N ASP A 57 6.47 -33.54 4.53
CA ASP A 57 6.71 -34.69 3.65
C ASP A 57 6.78 -34.32 2.14
N GLY A 58 7.35 -33.15 1.82
CA GLY A 58 7.53 -32.69 0.44
C GLY A 58 6.31 -31.97 -0.14
N GLU A 59 5.22 -31.83 0.61
CA GLU A 59 3.99 -31.16 0.18
C GLU A 59 3.83 -29.80 0.86
N TYR A 60 3.38 -28.78 0.13
CA TYR A 60 3.10 -27.49 0.72
C TYR A 60 1.88 -27.54 1.64
N VAL A 61 2.02 -27.03 2.85
CA VAL A 61 0.95 -26.93 3.84
C VAL A 61 0.60 -25.47 4.19
N SER A 62 1.49 -24.54 3.88
CA SER A 62 1.21 -23.08 3.94
C SER A 62 2.14 -22.32 3.01
N ALA A 63 1.68 -21.16 2.54
CA ALA A 63 2.48 -20.22 1.75
C ALA A 63 2.15 -18.78 2.12
N ALA A 64 3.17 -17.93 2.17
CA ALA A 64 3.06 -16.49 2.41
C ALA A 64 3.89 -15.73 1.37
N GLY A 65 3.21 -14.93 0.54
CA GLY A 65 3.84 -14.02 -0.41
C GLY A 65 4.25 -12.71 0.27
N TYR A 66 5.41 -12.20 -0.11
CA TYR A 66 5.91 -10.94 0.43
C TYR A 66 6.44 -10.00 -0.65
N ILE A 67 6.44 -8.71 -0.34
CA ILE A 67 6.89 -7.63 -1.21
C ILE A 67 7.89 -6.80 -0.41
N LEU A 68 9.10 -6.61 -0.93
CA LEU A 68 10.10 -5.76 -0.30
C LEU A 68 9.70 -4.29 -0.42
N ALA A 69 9.78 -3.54 0.67
CA ALA A 69 9.61 -2.09 0.68
C ALA A 69 10.93 -1.35 0.41
N ASN A 70 12.04 -2.01 0.61
CA ASN A 70 13.38 -1.50 0.31
C ASN A 70 14.37 -2.63 0.04
N THR A 71 15.56 -2.27 -0.41
CA THR A 71 16.65 -3.19 -0.75
C THR A 71 17.73 -3.28 0.33
N ASN A 72 17.42 -2.90 1.55
CA ASN A 72 18.32 -2.94 2.68
C ASN A 72 18.73 -4.40 3.04
N ARG A 73 19.86 -4.56 3.72
CA ARG A 73 20.31 -5.88 4.22
C ARG A 73 19.28 -6.52 5.18
N ARG A 74 18.59 -5.69 5.94
CA ARG A 74 17.42 -6.06 6.75
C ARG A 74 16.24 -5.27 6.19
N PRO A 75 15.49 -5.84 5.25
CA PRO A 75 14.45 -5.11 4.55
C PRO A 75 13.22 -4.89 5.42
N ASP A 76 12.49 -3.83 5.11
CA ASP A 76 11.10 -3.70 5.50
C ASP A 76 10.24 -4.40 4.45
N VAL A 77 9.20 -5.10 4.88
CA VAL A 77 8.47 -6.06 4.05
C VAL A 77 6.97 -5.89 4.21
N TRP A 78 6.25 -6.01 3.10
CA TRP A 78 4.81 -6.16 3.07
C TRP A 78 4.45 -7.64 2.89
N VAL A 79 3.67 -8.19 3.81
CA VAL A 79 3.00 -9.48 3.61
C VAL A 79 1.78 -9.24 2.72
N SER A 80 1.65 -10.03 1.67
CA SER A 80 0.62 -9.86 0.65
C SER A 80 -0.46 -10.95 0.73
N VAL A 81 -0.17 -12.13 0.24
CA VAL A 81 -1.07 -13.27 0.30
C VAL A 81 -0.57 -14.27 1.34
N TRP A 82 -1.49 -14.81 2.11
CA TRP A 82 -1.20 -15.84 3.10
C TRP A 82 -2.29 -16.89 3.07
N VAL A 83 -1.91 -18.14 2.93
CA VAL A 83 -2.82 -19.28 2.81
C VAL A 83 -2.24 -20.52 3.50
N ALA A 84 -3.09 -21.32 4.09
CA ALA A 84 -2.75 -22.63 4.65
C ALA A 84 -3.82 -23.66 4.30
N VAL A 85 -3.43 -24.93 4.26
CA VAL A 85 -4.33 -26.06 4.04
C VAL A 85 -5.38 -26.11 5.15
N LYS A 86 -6.63 -26.28 4.78
CA LYS A 86 -7.76 -26.45 5.72
C LYS A 86 -7.57 -27.73 6.55
N GLY A 87 -7.84 -27.63 7.85
CA GLY A 87 -7.73 -28.77 8.76
C GLY A 87 -6.36 -29.00 9.40
N ARG A 88 -5.32 -28.28 8.95
CA ARG A 88 -4.02 -28.23 9.63
C ARG A 88 -3.91 -26.97 10.49
N ASN A 89 -4.46 -27.08 11.69
CA ASN A 89 -4.53 -25.95 12.62
C ASN A 89 -3.12 -25.51 13.06
N GLY A 90 -2.84 -24.22 12.94
CA GLY A 90 -1.63 -23.60 13.46
C GLY A 90 -0.50 -23.42 12.43
N VAL A 91 -0.34 -24.27 11.42
CA VAL A 91 0.80 -24.23 10.49
C VAL A 91 0.96 -22.89 9.77
N GLY A 92 -0.14 -22.24 9.43
CA GLY A 92 -0.10 -20.90 8.84
C GLY A 92 0.41 -19.85 9.83
N LEU A 93 0.02 -19.92 11.10
CA LEU A 93 0.51 -19.03 12.14
C LEU A 93 1.98 -19.26 12.42
N GLU A 94 2.41 -20.53 12.42
CA GLU A 94 3.84 -20.90 12.60
C GLU A 94 4.69 -20.33 11.45
N LEU A 95 4.22 -20.43 10.19
CA LEU A 95 4.89 -19.81 9.05
C LEU A 95 4.99 -18.29 9.22
N MET A 96 3.92 -17.63 9.63
CA MET A 96 3.93 -16.18 9.86
C MET A 96 4.85 -15.78 11.01
N ASN A 97 4.97 -16.61 12.03
CA ASN A 97 5.91 -16.40 13.14
C ASN A 97 7.37 -16.60 12.72
N ALA A 98 7.65 -17.54 11.80
CA ALA A 98 8.99 -17.77 11.27
C ALA A 98 9.41 -16.74 10.21
N LEU A 99 8.46 -16.04 9.58
CA LEU A 99 8.70 -15.15 8.44
C LEU A 99 9.73 -14.03 8.71
N PRO A 100 9.72 -13.33 9.86
CA PRO A 100 10.72 -12.31 10.17
C PRO A 100 12.14 -12.83 10.13
N ASP A 101 12.39 -14.00 10.69
CA ASP A 101 13.71 -14.61 10.75
C ASP A 101 14.14 -15.12 9.37
N LEU A 102 13.25 -15.78 8.62
CA LEU A 102 13.52 -16.25 7.26
C LEU A 102 13.95 -15.11 6.33
N LEU A 103 13.36 -13.93 6.49
CA LEU A 103 13.62 -12.75 5.67
C LEU A 103 14.73 -11.85 6.25
N HIS A 104 15.17 -12.10 7.48
CA HIS A 104 15.97 -11.15 8.25
C HIS A 104 15.33 -9.76 8.25
N ALA A 105 13.99 -9.69 8.32
CA ALA A 105 13.24 -8.47 8.16
C ALA A 105 13.44 -7.52 9.35
N ASN A 106 13.45 -6.21 9.05
CA ASN A 106 13.42 -5.19 10.09
C ASN A 106 11.98 -4.90 10.52
N VAL A 107 11.06 -4.78 9.55
CA VAL A 107 9.63 -4.55 9.77
C VAL A 107 8.83 -5.49 8.89
N LEU A 108 7.76 -6.07 9.44
CA LEU A 108 6.69 -6.71 8.67
C LEU A 108 5.42 -5.89 8.81
N ALA A 109 4.80 -5.58 7.69
CA ALA A 109 3.51 -4.92 7.63
C ALA A 109 2.58 -5.63 6.64
N CYS A 110 1.28 -5.44 6.78
CA CYS A 110 0.31 -5.85 5.79
C CYS A 110 -0.88 -4.87 5.79
N ASN A 111 -1.60 -4.83 4.72
CA ASN A 111 -2.84 -4.08 4.59
C ASN A 111 -3.89 -4.90 3.84
N ASN A 112 -5.11 -4.39 3.79
CA ASN A 112 -6.22 -5.03 3.09
C ASN A 112 -6.47 -6.48 3.56
N ILE A 113 -6.34 -6.72 4.87
CA ILE A 113 -6.63 -8.00 5.49
C ILE A 113 -8.15 -8.17 5.67
N ARG A 114 -8.62 -9.41 5.64
CA ARG A 114 -10.02 -9.71 5.99
C ARG A 114 -10.26 -9.42 7.48
N PRO A 115 -11.44 -8.92 7.88
CA PRO A 115 -11.73 -8.60 9.28
C PRO A 115 -11.46 -9.76 10.26
N ASN A 116 -11.80 -10.98 9.86
CA ASN A 116 -11.55 -12.19 10.67
C ASN A 116 -10.06 -12.54 10.79
N THR A 117 -9.20 -12.04 9.90
CA THR A 117 -7.75 -12.27 9.96
C THR A 117 -7.07 -11.32 10.95
N CYS A 118 -7.71 -10.22 11.32
CA CYS A 118 -7.19 -9.25 12.27
C CYS A 118 -6.82 -9.90 13.62
N THR A 119 -7.69 -10.79 14.13
CA THR A 119 -7.47 -11.51 15.41
C THR A 119 -6.27 -12.45 15.35
N PHE A 120 -5.95 -13.03 14.18
CA PHE A 120 -4.76 -13.87 14.02
C PHE A 120 -3.48 -13.05 14.11
N TYR A 121 -3.44 -11.86 13.49
CA TYR A 121 -2.29 -10.96 13.62
C TYR A 121 -2.12 -10.45 15.05
N GLN A 122 -3.21 -10.12 15.73
CA GLN A 122 -3.17 -9.73 17.15
C GLN A 122 -2.67 -10.88 18.04
N PHE A 123 -3.09 -12.13 17.75
CA PHE A 123 -2.59 -13.31 18.44
C PHE A 123 -1.07 -13.50 18.26
N LEU A 124 -0.53 -13.17 17.09
CA LEU A 124 0.91 -13.16 16.83
C LEU A 124 1.64 -11.99 17.49
N GLY A 125 0.95 -11.12 18.24
CA GLY A 125 1.52 -9.95 18.89
C GLY A 125 1.71 -8.75 17.97
N TRP A 126 1.11 -8.74 16.78
CA TRP A 126 1.18 -7.62 15.84
C TRP A 126 0.11 -6.58 16.18
N LYS A 127 0.43 -5.31 15.93
CA LYS A 127 -0.58 -4.26 15.94
C LYS A 127 -1.45 -4.41 14.68
N ALA A 128 -2.72 -4.73 14.86
CA ALA A 128 -3.67 -4.89 13.76
C ALA A 128 -4.94 -4.12 14.10
N GLU A 129 -5.30 -3.16 13.24
CA GLU A 129 -6.42 -2.26 13.43
C GLU A 129 -6.99 -1.82 12.07
N ARG A 130 -8.18 -1.23 12.10
CA ARG A 130 -8.77 -0.61 10.91
C ARG A 130 -8.04 0.67 10.57
N LEU A 131 -7.77 0.89 9.27
CA LEU A 131 -7.19 2.13 8.80
C LEU A 131 -8.23 3.27 8.83
N PRO A 132 -7.94 4.41 9.45
CA PRO A 132 -8.72 5.63 9.30
C PRO A 132 -8.81 6.04 7.83
N HIS A 133 -9.98 6.55 7.44
CA HIS A 133 -10.26 7.03 6.10
C HIS A 133 -10.37 8.56 6.13
N TYR A 134 -9.52 9.22 5.38
CA TYR A 134 -9.49 10.68 5.26
C TYR A 134 -9.89 11.11 3.87
N TYR A 135 -10.64 12.21 3.76
CA TYR A 135 -11.03 12.79 2.47
C TYR A 135 -10.97 14.32 2.49
N ARG A 136 -10.79 14.91 1.32
CA ARG A 136 -10.95 16.35 1.09
C ARG A 136 -11.79 16.56 -0.16
N LEU A 137 -12.74 17.50 -0.09
CA LEU A 137 -13.65 17.79 -1.19
C LEU A 137 -12.99 18.72 -2.21
N GLY A 138 -13.22 18.46 -3.50
CA GLY A 138 -12.92 19.39 -4.57
C GLY A 138 -13.88 20.59 -4.53
N ARG A 139 -13.48 21.73 -5.10
CA ARG A 139 -14.31 22.93 -5.16
C ARG A 139 -15.30 22.85 -6.33
N ARG A 140 -16.44 22.22 -6.07
CA ARG A 140 -17.52 22.00 -7.04
C ARG A 140 -18.84 22.57 -6.55
N LYS A 141 -19.78 22.81 -7.49
CA LYS A 141 -21.16 23.19 -7.15
C LYS A 141 -21.98 21.98 -6.70
N ASP A 142 -21.75 20.83 -7.35
CA ASP A 142 -22.51 19.61 -7.12
C ASP A 142 -21.54 18.42 -6.91
N TYR A 143 -21.94 17.51 -6.03
CA TYR A 143 -21.25 16.26 -5.73
C TYR A 143 -22.15 15.09 -6.11
N GLN A 144 -21.63 14.18 -6.92
CA GLN A 144 -22.37 13.02 -7.41
C GLN A 144 -22.06 11.77 -6.59
N LEU A 145 -20.81 11.61 -6.18
CA LEU A 145 -20.30 10.44 -5.48
C LEU A 145 -20.21 10.69 -3.97
N ALA A 146 -19.57 11.78 -3.58
CA ALA A 146 -19.38 12.12 -2.18
C ALA A 146 -20.69 12.66 -1.57
N LYS A 147 -21.13 12.03 -0.48
CA LYS A 147 -22.27 12.48 0.34
C LYS A 147 -21.79 12.61 1.79
N PRO A 148 -20.98 13.62 2.10
CA PRO A 148 -20.52 13.83 3.46
C PRO A 148 -21.66 14.40 4.33
N LEU A 149 -21.63 14.09 5.63
CA LEU A 149 -22.56 14.65 6.60
C LEU A 149 -22.50 16.19 6.62
N ARG A 150 -21.30 16.73 6.44
CA ARG A 150 -21.06 18.17 6.32
C ARG A 150 -20.12 18.44 5.14
N TYR A 151 -20.50 19.41 4.31
CA TYR A 151 -19.68 19.85 3.18
C TYR A 151 -18.63 20.85 3.67
N ILE A 152 -17.50 20.34 4.14
CA ILE A 152 -16.36 21.15 4.61
C ILE A 152 -15.37 21.25 3.46
N LEU A 153 -15.25 22.43 2.89
CA LEU A 153 -14.20 22.71 1.91
C LEU A 153 -12.89 23.01 2.65
N PRO A 154 -11.78 22.44 2.19
CA PRO A 154 -10.48 22.72 2.81
C PRO A 154 -10.13 24.21 2.66
N PRO A 155 -9.40 24.79 3.62
CA PRO A 155 -8.88 26.15 3.49
C PRO A 155 -7.92 26.25 2.31
N VAL A 156 -7.86 27.42 1.69
CA VAL A 156 -6.86 27.69 0.65
C VAL A 156 -5.53 27.99 1.33
N GLN A 157 -4.60 27.08 1.17
CA GLN A 157 -3.21 27.22 1.63
C GLN A 157 -2.30 27.34 0.42
N ARG A 158 -1.30 28.22 0.48
CA ARG A 158 -0.32 28.41 -0.60
C ARG A 158 1.07 28.48 0.02
N ASP A 159 1.52 27.35 0.53
CA ASP A 159 2.81 27.30 1.19
C ASP A 159 3.83 26.55 0.31
N LEU A 160 3.65 25.25 0.13
CA LEU A 160 4.60 24.38 -0.58
C LEU A 160 3.97 23.82 -1.84
N GLY A 161 4.71 23.87 -2.98
CA GLY A 161 4.28 23.32 -4.25
C GLY A 161 4.59 21.82 -4.39
N LEU A 162 3.95 21.19 -5.39
CA LEU A 162 4.23 19.85 -5.85
C LEU A 162 4.69 19.89 -7.30
N GLU A 163 5.87 19.35 -7.57
CA GLU A 163 6.44 19.18 -8.91
C GLU A 163 6.25 17.72 -9.33
N LYS A 164 5.73 17.48 -10.53
CA LYS A 164 5.58 16.12 -11.04
C LYS A 164 6.94 15.53 -11.37
N VAL A 165 7.18 14.31 -10.92
CA VAL A 165 8.33 13.50 -11.34
C VAL A 165 7.91 12.75 -12.60
N GLU A 166 8.44 13.14 -13.73
CA GLU A 166 7.98 12.61 -15.03
C GLU A 166 8.60 11.25 -15.35
N ASP A 167 9.85 11.02 -14.95
CA ASP A 167 10.56 9.78 -15.22
C ASP A 167 11.08 9.12 -13.93
N ALA A 168 11.07 7.80 -13.93
CA ALA A 168 11.62 7.00 -12.83
C ALA A 168 13.12 7.25 -12.60
N ALA A 169 13.87 7.69 -13.63
CA ALA A 169 15.28 8.04 -13.51
C ALA A 169 15.51 9.31 -12.67
N ASP A 170 14.53 10.22 -12.64
CA ASP A 170 14.61 11.46 -11.87
C ASP A 170 14.61 11.21 -10.35
N LEU A 171 14.14 10.05 -9.92
CA LEU A 171 14.20 9.65 -8.49
C LEU A 171 15.64 9.47 -7.99
N ILE A 172 16.59 9.15 -8.88
CA ILE A 172 17.99 8.89 -8.49
C ILE A 172 18.66 10.17 -7.96
N PRO A 173 18.67 11.28 -8.70
CA PRO A 173 19.26 12.53 -8.20
C PRO A 173 18.43 13.17 -7.09
N LEU A 174 17.13 12.94 -7.03
CA LEU A 174 16.27 13.46 -5.97
C LEU A 174 16.48 12.74 -4.64
N GLY A 175 16.78 11.44 -4.67
CA GLY A 175 16.95 10.61 -3.47
C GLY A 175 15.64 10.34 -2.72
N MET A 176 15.74 10.08 -1.43
CA MET A 176 14.59 9.85 -0.56
C MET A 176 14.52 10.91 0.55
N PRO A 177 13.33 11.42 0.86
CA PRO A 177 13.14 12.30 2.01
C PRO A 177 13.24 11.51 3.31
N SER A 178 13.53 12.20 4.41
CA SER A 178 13.38 11.64 5.76
C SER A 178 11.91 11.34 6.05
N THR A 179 11.65 10.26 6.76
CA THR A 179 10.32 9.87 7.23
C THR A 179 10.43 9.11 8.54
N PRO A 180 9.54 9.36 9.53
CA PRO A 180 9.49 8.58 10.76
C PRO A 180 8.74 7.26 10.62
N HIS A 181 8.08 7.03 9.47
CA HIS A 181 7.16 5.91 9.27
C HIS A 181 7.82 4.69 8.67
N THR A 182 7.32 3.52 9.06
CA THR A 182 7.68 2.22 8.53
C THR A 182 6.45 1.55 7.90
N PRO A 183 6.64 0.68 6.90
CA PRO A 183 7.88 0.29 6.22
C PRO A 183 8.55 1.46 5.48
N VAL A 184 9.86 1.61 5.68
CA VAL A 184 10.66 2.59 4.95
C VAL A 184 10.78 2.16 3.49
N LYS A 185 10.50 3.08 2.58
CA LYS A 185 10.57 2.83 1.13
C LYS A 185 11.84 3.46 0.56
N ASP A 186 12.40 2.84 -0.46
CA ASP A 186 13.55 3.36 -1.20
C ASP A 186 13.18 3.72 -2.65
N THR A 187 14.14 4.29 -3.39
CA THR A 187 13.93 4.65 -4.80
C THR A 187 13.61 3.44 -5.69
N TRP A 188 14.17 2.25 -5.36
CA TRP A 188 13.86 1.01 -6.08
C TRP A 188 12.36 0.66 -5.93
N TYR A 189 11.82 0.78 -4.70
CA TYR A 189 10.40 0.54 -4.44
C TYR A 189 9.52 1.52 -5.21
N LEU A 190 9.81 2.84 -5.15
CA LEU A 190 9.04 3.86 -5.84
C LEU A 190 9.00 3.61 -7.35
N ARG A 191 10.17 3.33 -7.94
CA ARG A 191 10.27 3.01 -9.38
C ARG A 191 9.41 1.81 -9.74
N ARG A 192 9.59 0.72 -9.02
CA ARG A 192 8.85 -0.53 -9.27
C ARG A 192 7.36 -0.34 -9.06
N ARG A 193 6.97 0.22 -7.91
CA ARG A 193 5.58 0.29 -7.49
C ARG A 193 4.74 1.31 -8.25
N TYR A 194 5.31 2.44 -8.61
CA TYR A 194 4.56 3.57 -9.13
C TYR A 194 4.84 3.92 -10.59
N PHE A 195 6.03 3.65 -11.09
CA PHE A 195 6.34 3.90 -12.50
C PHE A 195 6.18 2.67 -13.39
N HIS A 196 6.46 1.49 -12.87
CA HIS A 196 6.41 0.23 -13.65
C HIS A 196 5.20 -0.65 -13.34
N TYR A 197 4.17 -0.11 -12.70
CA TYR A 197 2.97 -0.89 -12.44
C TYR A 197 2.20 -1.18 -13.73
N PRO A 198 1.85 -2.45 -14.02
CA PRO A 198 1.38 -2.83 -15.36
C PRO A 198 -0.04 -2.37 -15.71
N TYR A 199 -0.89 -2.04 -14.73
CA TYR A 199 -2.31 -1.77 -14.98
C TYR A 199 -2.78 -0.36 -14.64
N PHE A 200 -2.14 0.31 -13.69
CA PHE A 200 -2.57 1.62 -13.25
C PHE A 200 -1.45 2.63 -13.46
N HIS A 201 -1.85 3.81 -13.83
CA HIS A 201 -0.95 4.95 -13.83
C HIS A 201 -1.01 5.65 -12.48
N TYR A 202 0.17 5.98 -11.95
CA TYR A 202 0.35 6.78 -10.75
C TYR A 202 1.09 8.05 -11.12
N ASP A 203 0.70 9.16 -10.50
CA ASP A 203 1.47 10.39 -10.54
C ASP A 203 2.31 10.50 -9.27
N VAL A 204 3.61 10.63 -9.43
CA VAL A 204 4.57 10.85 -8.35
C VAL A 204 4.93 12.33 -8.33
N TRP A 205 4.78 12.95 -7.19
CA TRP A 205 5.02 14.37 -6.98
C TRP A 205 6.12 14.56 -5.95
N ALA A 206 7.04 15.50 -6.21
CA ALA A 206 8.08 15.92 -5.28
C ALA A 206 7.74 17.28 -4.66
N ALA A 207 7.77 17.37 -3.34
CA ALA A 207 7.71 18.61 -2.60
C ALA A 207 9.14 19.05 -2.26
N ARG A 208 9.53 20.23 -2.72
CA ARG A 208 10.90 20.76 -2.54
C ARG A 208 10.88 22.17 -1.98
N GLU A 209 11.89 22.47 -1.17
CA GLU A 209 12.13 23.82 -0.67
C GLU A 209 13.64 24.09 -0.63
N ASN A 210 14.07 25.21 -1.20
CA ASN A 210 15.48 25.60 -1.31
C ASN A 210 16.38 24.49 -1.88
N GLY A 211 15.87 23.77 -2.90
CA GLY A 211 16.58 22.66 -3.55
C GLY A 211 16.54 21.33 -2.81
N LYS A 212 16.07 21.30 -1.55
CA LYS A 212 15.97 20.08 -0.75
C LYS A 212 14.63 19.40 -0.97
N LEU A 213 14.66 18.09 -1.17
CA LEU A 213 13.45 17.24 -1.19
C LEU A 213 12.92 17.09 0.25
N LEU A 214 11.64 17.39 0.44
CA LEU A 214 10.96 17.30 1.73
C LEU A 214 9.97 16.13 1.78
N ALA A 215 9.29 15.84 0.66
CA ALA A 215 8.35 14.71 0.59
C ALA A 215 8.14 14.24 -0.85
N TYR A 216 7.71 12.99 -0.98
CA TYR A 216 6.98 12.49 -2.13
C TYR A 216 5.50 12.32 -1.78
N VAL A 217 4.65 12.68 -2.72
CA VAL A 217 3.21 12.38 -2.71
C VAL A 217 2.92 11.52 -3.93
N VAL A 218 2.20 10.44 -3.76
CA VAL A 218 1.77 9.59 -4.87
C VAL A 218 0.27 9.62 -4.97
N THR A 219 -0.23 9.94 -6.17
CA THR A 219 -1.66 10.01 -6.44
C THR A 219 -2.05 9.09 -7.58
N ARG A 220 -3.31 8.69 -7.60
CA ARG A 220 -3.94 7.99 -8.71
C ARG A 220 -5.30 8.60 -9.00
N THR A 221 -5.52 9.04 -10.23
CA THR A 221 -6.85 9.42 -10.69
C THR A 221 -7.64 8.16 -11.06
N VAL A 222 -8.83 8.06 -10.52
CA VAL A 222 -9.78 6.98 -10.82
C VAL A 222 -10.99 7.61 -11.51
N THR A 223 -11.31 7.10 -12.69
CA THR A 223 -12.50 7.45 -13.44
C THR A 223 -13.10 6.16 -13.94
N ALA A 224 -14.34 5.87 -13.58
CA ALA A 224 -15.02 4.64 -13.94
C ALA A 224 -16.42 4.93 -14.48
N GLU A 225 -16.90 4.10 -15.38
CA GLU A 225 -18.28 4.18 -15.90
C GLU A 225 -19.31 4.08 -14.77
N GLU A 226 -19.04 3.20 -13.78
CA GLU A 226 -19.86 3.02 -12.58
C GLU A 226 -20.03 4.29 -11.74
N THR A 227 -19.10 5.24 -11.85
CA THR A 227 -19.12 6.53 -11.17
C THR A 227 -19.69 7.66 -12.05
N GLY A 228 -20.29 7.34 -13.20
CA GLY A 228 -20.73 8.35 -14.18
C GLY A 228 -19.55 9.13 -14.78
N CYS A 229 -18.38 8.53 -14.82
CA CYS A 229 -17.13 9.13 -15.27
C CYS A 229 -16.67 10.36 -14.46
N VAL A 230 -17.13 10.50 -13.22
CA VAL A 230 -16.64 11.56 -12.32
C VAL A 230 -15.28 11.19 -11.78
N PRO A 231 -14.23 11.99 -12.03
CA PRO A 231 -12.91 11.66 -11.53
C PRO A 231 -12.82 11.87 -10.02
N VAL A 232 -12.10 10.94 -9.37
CA VAL A 232 -11.67 11.07 -7.98
C VAL A 232 -10.17 10.84 -7.90
N VAL A 233 -9.51 11.40 -6.91
CA VAL A 233 -8.07 11.22 -6.69
C VAL A 233 -7.86 10.39 -5.44
N ARG A 234 -7.11 9.31 -5.57
CA ARG A 234 -6.61 8.54 -4.43
C ARG A 234 -5.21 9.06 -4.07
N LEU A 235 -5.02 9.57 -2.87
CA LEU A 235 -3.69 9.77 -2.32
C LEU A 235 -3.20 8.42 -1.84
N VAL A 236 -2.31 7.82 -2.64
CA VAL A 236 -1.88 6.42 -2.48
C VAL A 236 -0.75 6.30 -1.49
N ASP A 237 0.13 7.31 -1.45
CA ASP A 237 1.29 7.32 -0.58
C ASP A 237 1.74 8.75 -0.26
N PHE A 238 2.26 8.91 0.96
CA PHE A 238 2.99 10.09 1.40
C PHE A 238 4.29 9.61 2.07
N ILE A 239 5.43 10.11 1.62
CA ILE A 239 6.74 9.78 2.16
C ILE A 239 7.42 11.10 2.51
N GLY A 240 7.58 11.38 3.78
CA GLY A 240 8.12 12.64 4.31
C GLY A 240 7.91 12.75 5.81
N GLU A 241 8.37 13.85 6.39
CA GLU A 241 8.06 14.19 7.77
C GLU A 241 6.62 14.70 7.89
N ASP A 242 5.92 14.34 8.96
CA ASP A 242 4.51 14.69 9.20
C ASP A 242 4.26 16.20 9.07
N ALA A 243 5.19 17.02 9.56
CA ALA A 243 5.09 18.47 9.50
C ALA A 243 5.06 19.06 8.07
N VAL A 244 5.44 18.30 7.06
CA VAL A 244 5.39 18.73 5.65
C VAL A 244 3.98 18.64 5.07
N LEU A 245 3.20 17.64 5.49
CA LEU A 245 1.88 17.37 4.92
C LEU A 245 0.90 18.56 5.04
N PRO A 246 0.77 19.28 6.17
CA PRO A 246 -0.08 20.46 6.28
C PRO A 246 0.27 21.57 5.29
N ARG A 247 1.55 21.70 4.93
CA ARG A 247 2.04 22.72 3.98
C ARG A 247 1.68 22.43 2.53
N LEU A 248 1.19 21.22 2.23
CA LEU A 248 0.82 20.77 0.88
C LEU A 248 -0.64 21.02 0.52
N GLY A 249 -1.46 21.55 1.44
CA GLY A 249 -2.91 21.64 1.25
C GLY A 249 -3.32 22.33 -0.07
N GLY A 250 -2.69 23.45 -0.41
CA GLY A 250 -2.95 24.15 -1.67
C GLY A 250 -2.47 23.40 -2.92
N ALA A 251 -1.36 22.69 -2.83
CA ALA A 251 -0.84 21.89 -3.93
C ALA A 251 -1.72 20.64 -4.18
N LEU A 252 -2.26 20.02 -3.12
CA LEU A 252 -3.21 18.92 -3.23
C LEU A 252 -4.54 19.39 -3.86
N ASP A 253 -5.01 20.62 -3.55
CA ASP A 253 -6.13 21.24 -4.27
C ASP A 253 -5.81 21.41 -5.76
N ALA A 254 -4.62 21.85 -6.09
CA ALA A 254 -4.23 22.01 -7.49
C ALA A 254 -4.21 20.67 -8.25
N VAL A 255 -3.73 19.60 -7.61
CA VAL A 255 -3.78 18.22 -8.18
C VAL A 255 -5.23 17.80 -8.42
N LEU A 256 -6.10 17.97 -7.42
CA LEU A 256 -7.51 17.60 -7.52
C LEU A 256 -8.25 18.40 -8.60
N ASN A 257 -8.02 19.72 -8.65
CA ASN A 257 -8.66 20.62 -9.62
C ASN A 257 -8.19 20.37 -11.06
N ARG A 258 -6.93 19.96 -11.26
CA ARG A 258 -6.38 19.66 -12.60
C ARG A 258 -7.20 18.59 -13.33
N VAL A 259 -7.69 17.60 -12.60
CA VAL A 259 -8.49 16.52 -13.18
C VAL A 259 -9.99 16.74 -13.04
N GLY A 260 -10.42 17.89 -12.48
CA GLY A 260 -11.81 18.14 -12.16
C GLY A 260 -12.38 17.14 -11.15
N GLY A 261 -11.55 16.66 -10.24
CA GLY A 261 -11.89 15.61 -9.30
C GLY A 261 -12.94 16.07 -8.27
N GLU A 262 -13.82 15.15 -7.90
CA GLU A 262 -14.87 15.45 -6.93
C GLU A 262 -14.33 15.48 -5.50
N TYR A 263 -13.45 14.54 -5.18
CA TYR A 263 -12.76 14.49 -3.92
C TYR A 263 -11.38 13.78 -4.07
N MET A 264 -10.54 14.00 -3.07
CA MET A 264 -9.32 13.22 -2.86
C MET A 264 -9.47 12.50 -1.53
N ASP A 265 -9.08 11.22 -1.48
CA ASP A 265 -9.12 10.44 -0.25
C ASP A 265 -7.88 9.57 -0.06
N CYS A 266 -7.71 9.09 1.17
CA CYS A 266 -6.68 8.11 1.53
C CYS A 266 -7.10 7.28 2.74
N TYR A 267 -6.53 6.08 2.83
CA TYR A 267 -6.48 5.30 4.05
C TYR A 267 -5.07 5.39 4.62
N ASN A 268 -4.96 5.70 5.90
CA ASN A 268 -3.66 5.97 6.51
C ASN A 268 -3.47 5.24 7.84
N ALA A 269 -2.22 4.85 8.12
CA ALA A 269 -1.73 4.46 9.43
C ALA A 269 -0.44 5.21 9.75
N GLY A 270 -0.29 5.68 10.98
CA GLY A 270 0.92 6.29 11.51
C GLY A 270 0.89 7.81 11.57
N ILE A 271 0.37 8.50 10.55
CA ILE A 271 0.27 9.98 10.60
C ILE A 271 -0.94 10.38 11.45
N PRO A 272 -0.77 11.24 12.47
CA PRO A 272 -1.85 11.65 13.35
C PRO A 272 -3.00 12.38 12.65
N ALA A 273 -4.22 12.25 13.19
CA ALA A 273 -5.43 12.85 12.60
C ALA A 273 -5.35 14.37 12.47
N GLU A 274 -4.75 15.05 13.45
CA GLU A 274 -4.56 16.50 13.45
C GLU A 274 -3.66 16.98 12.30
N VAL A 275 -2.70 16.18 11.87
CA VAL A 275 -1.84 16.48 10.71
C VAL A 275 -2.66 16.43 9.42
N TRP A 276 -3.51 15.42 9.26
CA TRP A 276 -4.43 15.32 8.13
C TRP A 276 -5.44 16.48 8.12
N GLN A 277 -5.99 16.82 9.28
CA GLN A 277 -6.93 17.95 9.41
C GLN A 277 -6.25 19.28 9.05
N ALA A 278 -5.02 19.49 9.54
CA ALA A 278 -4.22 20.66 9.19
C ALA A 278 -3.89 20.73 7.69
N ALA A 279 -3.76 19.58 7.01
CA ALA A 279 -3.61 19.49 5.56
C ALA A 279 -4.95 19.66 4.79
N GLY A 280 -6.07 19.88 5.50
CA GLY A 280 -7.39 20.12 4.90
C GLY A 280 -8.19 18.86 4.61
N PHE A 281 -7.86 17.75 5.23
CA PHE A 281 -8.66 16.52 5.16
C PHE A 281 -9.64 16.42 6.32
N THR A 282 -10.73 15.72 6.08
CA THR A 282 -11.73 15.35 7.09
C THR A 282 -11.67 13.85 7.28
N GLU A 283 -11.67 13.38 8.51
CA GLU A 283 -11.79 11.96 8.81
C GLU A 283 -13.24 11.50 8.62
N ARG A 284 -13.41 10.40 7.89
CA ARG A 284 -14.70 9.72 7.77
C ARG A 284 -14.86 8.76 8.94
N LEU A 285 -15.72 9.11 9.88
CA LEU A 285 -16.02 8.26 11.02
C LEU A 285 -16.98 7.13 10.64
N GLU A 286 -16.81 5.97 11.25
CA GLU A 286 -17.73 4.85 11.04
C GLU A 286 -19.11 5.17 11.61
N GLY A 287 -20.15 4.94 10.81
CA GLY A 287 -21.53 5.18 11.23
C GLY A 287 -21.98 6.65 11.24
N ASP A 288 -21.14 7.60 10.79
CA ASP A 288 -21.49 9.01 10.73
C ASP A 288 -22.49 9.36 9.60
N GLY A 289 -22.84 8.37 8.77
CA GLY A 289 -23.74 8.56 7.64
C GLY A 289 -23.09 9.17 6.39
N SER A 290 -21.83 9.55 6.45
CA SER A 290 -21.08 10.03 5.27
C SER A 290 -20.78 8.89 4.31
N VAL A 291 -20.94 9.14 3.01
CA VAL A 291 -20.55 8.23 1.93
C VAL A 291 -19.43 8.88 1.13
N ILE A 292 -18.26 8.30 1.18
CA ILE A 292 -17.08 8.62 0.35
C ILE A 292 -16.65 7.28 -0.26
N PRO A 293 -17.03 6.99 -1.53
CA PRO A 293 -16.82 5.70 -2.19
C PRO A 293 -15.36 5.37 -2.42
#